data_61035e69dfc56d18d8180503fcc2d5ab
#
_entry.id   61035e69dfc56d18d8180503fcc2d5ab
#
_cell.length_a   1.000
_cell.length_b   1.000
_cell.length_c   1.000
_cell.angle_alpha   90.00
_cell.angle_beta   90.00
_cell.angle_gamma   90.00
#
_symmetry.space_group_name_H-M   'P 1'
#
loop_
_entity.id
_entity.type
_entity.pdbx_description
1 polymer ?
#
loop_
_entity_poly.entity_id
_entity_poly.type
_entity_poly.pdbx_seq_one_letter_code
_entity_poly.pdbx_strand_id
1 'polypeptide(L)'
;MPTKEILLEKICRKPAPANFTVRELDALMKKCGCEKFQGGRGSGIGYFHTASKRILQFDGPHPRKELYRYQIKKVLAFLKDIEGF
;
A
#
# COMPACT_ATOMS: atom_id res chain seq x y z
N MET A 1 -11.90 13.65 -2.69
CA MET A 1 -10.77 12.70 -2.56
C MET A 1 -10.93 11.91 -1.27
N PRO A 2 -10.61 10.61 -1.27
CA PRO A 2 -10.71 9.84 -0.03
C PRO A 2 -9.66 10.30 0.98
N THR A 3 -10.06 10.30 2.24
CA THR A 3 -9.15 10.65 3.31
C THR A 3 -8.29 9.43 3.68
N LYS A 4 -7.26 9.68 4.50
CA LYS A 4 -6.42 8.59 5.01
C LYS A 4 -7.27 7.56 5.75
N GLU A 5 -8.20 8.02 6.58
CA GLU A 5 -9.06 7.14 7.37
C GLU A 5 -9.95 6.27 6.50
N ILE A 6 -10.50 6.84 5.44
CA ILE A 6 -11.34 6.07 4.50
C ILE A 6 -10.54 4.99 3.81
N LEU A 7 -9.33 5.33 3.36
CA LEU A 7 -8.46 4.38 2.68
C LEU A 7 -7.98 3.27 3.64
N LEU A 8 -7.65 3.63 4.87
CA LEU A 8 -7.25 2.64 5.88
C LEU A 8 -8.40 1.70 6.19
N GLU A 9 -9.60 2.24 6.35
CA GLU A 9 -10.78 1.41 6.60
C GLU A 9 -11.00 0.43 5.46
N LYS A 10 -10.87 0.91 4.22
CA LYS A 10 -11.08 0.05 3.06
C LYS A 10 -10.08 -1.09 3.00
N ILE A 11 -8.80 -0.80 3.20
CA ILE A 11 -7.77 -1.83 3.07
C ILE A 11 -7.81 -2.83 4.24
N CYS A 12 -8.34 -2.40 5.39
CA CYS A 12 -8.43 -3.25 6.57
C CYS A 12 -9.69 -4.12 6.62
N ARG A 13 -10.56 -4.02 5.61
CA ARG A 13 -11.80 -4.80 5.60
C ARG A 13 -11.51 -6.29 5.55
N LYS A 14 -12.42 -7.04 6.17
CA LYS A 14 -12.37 -8.50 6.15
C LYS A 14 -13.68 -9.02 5.58
N PRO A 15 -13.63 -9.82 4.52
CA PRO A 15 -12.41 -10.25 3.79
C PRO A 15 -11.73 -9.08 3.07
N ALA A 16 -10.49 -9.28 2.68
CA ALA A 16 -9.71 -8.25 2.00
C ALA A 16 -10.45 -7.74 0.77
N PRO A 17 -10.43 -6.42 0.50
CA PRO A 17 -11.16 -5.87 -0.62
C PRO A 17 -10.57 -6.36 -1.96
N ALA A 18 -11.45 -6.70 -2.88
CA ALA A 18 -11.03 -7.14 -4.21
C ALA A 18 -10.80 -5.96 -5.16
N ASN A 19 -11.21 -4.77 -4.74
CA ASN A 19 -11.16 -3.57 -5.58
C ASN A 19 -10.27 -2.46 -5.06
N PHE A 20 -9.27 -2.80 -4.26
CA PHE A 20 -8.31 -1.81 -3.78
C PHE A 20 -7.20 -1.67 -4.82
N THR A 21 -7.16 -0.51 -5.49
CA THR A 21 -6.26 -0.30 -6.63
C THR A 21 -4.90 0.23 -6.19
N VAL A 22 -3.93 0.12 -7.10
CA VAL A 22 -2.60 0.69 -6.88
C VAL A 22 -2.69 2.20 -6.70
N ARG A 23 -3.59 2.86 -7.43
CA ARG A 23 -3.79 4.30 -7.28
C ARG A 23 -4.25 4.66 -5.86
N GLU A 24 -5.16 3.86 -5.31
CA GLU A 24 -5.61 4.06 -3.94
C GLU A 24 -4.46 3.81 -2.95
N LEU A 25 -3.64 2.82 -3.23
CA LEU A 25 -2.47 2.54 -2.41
C LEU A 25 -1.48 3.71 -2.44
N ASP A 26 -1.22 4.26 -3.63
CA ASP A 26 -0.33 5.42 -3.75
C ASP A 26 -0.84 6.58 -2.88
N ALA A 27 -2.14 6.86 -2.95
CA ALA A 27 -2.74 7.94 -2.17
C ALA A 27 -2.62 7.68 -0.67
N LEU A 28 -2.89 6.44 -0.26
CA LEU A 28 -2.81 6.07 1.15
C LEU A 28 -1.39 6.20 1.69
N MET A 29 -0.42 5.65 0.98
CA MET A 29 0.96 5.67 1.42
C MET A 29 1.50 7.09 1.50
N LYS A 30 1.14 7.94 0.55
CA LYS A 30 1.53 9.34 0.59
C LYS A 30 1.00 10.03 1.83
N LYS A 31 -0.26 9.74 2.20
CA LYS A 31 -0.88 10.31 3.39
C LYS A 31 -0.27 9.76 4.68
N CYS A 32 0.37 8.60 4.60
CA CYS A 32 1.07 8.02 5.74
C CYS A 32 2.52 8.47 5.87
N GLY A 33 2.94 9.41 5.05
CA GLY A 33 4.31 9.93 5.12
C GLY A 33 5.32 9.08 4.37
N CYS A 34 4.87 8.35 3.35
CA CYS A 34 5.73 7.54 2.53
C CYS A 34 6.00 8.20 1.18
N GLU A 35 7.20 7.99 0.67
CA GLU A 35 7.55 8.42 -0.68
C GLU A 35 7.59 7.21 -1.59
N LYS A 36 7.01 7.35 -2.78
CA LYS A 36 7.01 6.27 -3.76
C LYS A 36 8.33 6.28 -4.53
N PHE A 37 8.87 5.09 -4.74
CA PHE A 37 10.03 4.93 -5.63
C PHE A 37 9.78 3.72 -6.52
N GLN A 38 10.51 3.65 -7.64
CA GLN A 38 10.39 2.51 -8.52
C GLN A 38 11.22 1.37 -7.96
N GLY A 39 10.53 0.30 -7.59
CA GLY A 39 11.19 -0.84 -6.96
C GLY A 39 11.73 -1.81 -7.98
N GLY A 40 13.02 -1.92 -8.05
CA GLY A 40 13.67 -2.96 -8.83
C GLY A 40 13.37 -2.93 -10.30
N ARG A 41 12.63 -3.91 -10.79
CA ARG A 41 12.42 -4.12 -12.22
C ARG A 41 10.97 -3.93 -12.63
N GLY A 42 10.77 -3.36 -13.82
CA GLY A 42 9.47 -3.36 -14.50
C GLY A 42 8.31 -2.91 -13.62
N SER A 43 7.51 -3.85 -13.19
CA SER A 43 6.30 -3.56 -12.42
C SER A 43 6.53 -3.39 -10.91
N GLY A 44 7.79 -3.31 -10.47
CA GLY A 44 8.09 -3.15 -9.05
C GLY A 44 7.52 -1.86 -8.47
N ILE A 45 6.96 -1.98 -7.27
CA ILE A 45 6.40 -0.85 -6.53
C ILE A 45 7.14 -0.76 -5.20
N GLY A 46 7.55 0.46 -4.82
CA GLY A 46 8.21 0.66 -3.56
C GLY A 46 7.73 1.92 -2.86
N TYR A 47 7.71 1.86 -1.54
CA TYR A 47 7.36 3.01 -0.70
C TYR A 47 8.36 3.10 0.44
N PHE A 48 8.84 4.31 0.69
CA PHE A 48 9.80 4.59 1.76
C PHE A 48 9.14 5.46 2.82
N HIS A 49 9.03 4.94 4.04
CA HIS A 49 8.49 5.69 5.16
C HIS A 49 9.59 6.51 5.79
N THR A 50 9.58 7.81 5.56
CA THR A 50 10.69 8.69 5.92
C THR A 50 10.97 8.72 7.41
N ALA A 51 9.94 8.71 8.24
CA ALA A 51 10.10 8.80 9.69
C ALA A 51 10.77 7.57 10.29
N SER A 52 10.36 6.37 9.85
CA SER A 52 10.90 5.11 10.39
C SER A 52 12.01 4.52 9.55
N LYS A 53 12.19 5.06 8.33
CA LYS A 53 13.14 4.55 7.34
C LYS A 53 12.84 3.11 6.90
N ARG A 54 11.59 2.68 7.06
CA ARG A 54 11.15 1.37 6.61
C ARG A 54 10.76 1.42 5.15
N ILE A 55 10.94 0.30 4.47
CA ILE A 55 10.66 0.18 3.05
C ILE A 55 9.64 -0.93 2.84
N LEU A 56 8.62 -0.63 2.02
CA LEU A 56 7.69 -1.64 1.50
C LEU A 56 7.95 -1.78 0.02
N GLN A 57 8.22 -3.00 -0.42
CA GLN A 57 8.54 -3.25 -1.82
C GLN A 57 7.93 -4.58 -2.26
N PHE A 58 7.28 -4.59 -3.42
CA PHE A 58 6.71 -5.80 -4.00
C PHE A 58 6.44 -5.57 -5.48
N ASP A 59 6.21 -6.66 -6.21
CA ASP A 59 5.80 -6.56 -7.60
C ASP A 59 4.34 -6.13 -7.67
N GLY A 60 4.05 -5.13 -8.49
CA GLY A 60 2.69 -4.63 -8.65
C GLY A 60 1.77 -5.67 -9.28
N PRO A 61 0.46 -5.48 -9.14
CA PRO A 61 -0.49 -6.39 -9.79
C PRO A 61 -0.39 -6.27 -11.30
N HIS A 62 -0.50 -7.40 -11.99
CA HIS A 62 -0.40 -7.43 -13.43
C HIS A 62 -1.17 -8.64 -13.96
N PRO A 63 -2.04 -8.47 -14.95
CA PRO A 63 -2.32 -7.25 -15.72
C PRO A 63 -3.37 -6.33 -15.09
N ARG A 64 -3.90 -6.69 -13.94
CA ARG A 64 -4.98 -5.94 -13.30
C ARG A 64 -4.44 -4.74 -12.52
N LYS A 65 -5.34 -3.79 -12.22
CA LYS A 65 -5.00 -2.60 -11.43
C LYS A 65 -5.22 -2.79 -9.94
N GLU A 66 -6.05 -3.76 -9.58
CA GLU A 66 -6.37 -4.05 -8.18
C GLU A 66 -5.33 -4.96 -7.56
N LEU A 67 -5.03 -4.70 -6.30
CA LEU A 67 -4.07 -5.51 -5.56
C LEU A 67 -4.61 -6.91 -5.32
N TYR A 68 -3.73 -7.90 -5.38
CA TYR A 68 -4.06 -9.25 -4.98
C TYR A 68 -4.12 -9.33 -3.45
N ARG A 69 -4.81 -10.36 -2.96
CA ARG A 69 -4.98 -10.54 -1.52
C ARG A 69 -3.64 -10.62 -0.78
N TYR A 70 -2.68 -11.32 -1.32
CA TYR A 70 -1.38 -11.44 -0.67
C TYR A 70 -0.63 -10.12 -0.64
N GLN A 71 -0.84 -9.26 -1.62
CA GLN A 71 -0.25 -7.93 -1.65
C GLN A 71 -0.86 -7.04 -0.59
N ILE A 72 -2.19 -7.11 -0.43
CA ILE A 72 -2.87 -6.37 0.62
C ILE A 72 -2.37 -6.79 1.99
N LYS A 73 -2.19 -8.09 2.19
CA LYS A 73 -1.68 -8.61 3.45
C LYS A 73 -0.29 -8.05 3.77
N LYS A 74 0.55 -7.96 2.75
CA LYS A 74 1.89 -7.39 2.90
C LYS A 74 1.84 -5.90 3.27
N VAL A 75 0.95 -5.16 2.60
CA VAL A 75 0.75 -3.73 2.88
C VAL A 75 0.24 -3.54 4.31
N LEU A 76 -0.70 -4.37 4.74
CA LEU A 76 -1.24 -4.27 6.10
C LEU A 76 -0.16 -4.50 7.15
N ALA A 77 0.71 -5.47 6.94
CA ALA A 77 1.82 -5.72 7.87
C ALA A 77 2.72 -4.50 7.99
N PHE A 78 3.02 -3.87 6.85
CA PHE A 78 3.84 -2.66 6.82
C PHE A 78 3.13 -1.50 7.54
N LEU A 79 1.84 -1.32 7.28
CA LEU A 79 1.07 -0.24 7.91
C LEU A 79 0.98 -0.42 9.42
N LYS A 80 0.85 -1.65 9.89
CA LYS A 80 0.87 -1.90 11.33
C LYS A 80 2.18 -1.46 11.96
N ASP A 81 3.28 -1.68 11.27
CA ASP A 81 4.59 -1.28 11.76
C ASP A 81 4.75 0.22 11.84
N ILE A 82 4.27 0.95 10.83
CA ILE A 82 4.49 2.40 10.77
C ILE A 82 3.38 3.21 11.45
N GLU A 83 2.16 2.69 11.50
CA GLU A 83 1.02 3.41 12.09
C GLU A 83 0.65 2.88 13.47
N GLY A 84 1.13 1.71 13.86
CA GLY A 84 0.95 1.21 15.20
C GLY A 84 -0.45 0.69 15.54
N PHE A 85 -1.21 0.25 14.53
CA PHE A 85 -2.55 -0.30 14.83
C PHE A 85 -2.59 -1.81 14.79
#